data_f36e2dfb5343b4fd3f594c9b7ca81f08
#
_entry.id   f36e2dfb5343b4fd3f594c9b7ca81f08
#
_cell.length_a   1.000
_cell.length_b   1.000
_cell.length_c   1.000
_cell.angle_alpha   90.00
_cell.angle_beta   90.00
_cell.angle_gamma   90.00
#
_symmetry.space_group_name_H-M   'P 1'
#
loop_
_entity.id
_entity.type
_entity.pdbx_description
1 polymer ?
#
loop_
_entity_poly.entity_id
_entity_poly.type
_entity_poly.pdbx_seq_one_letter_code
_entity_poly.pdbx_strand_id
1 'polypeptide(L)'
;AGKSTLVRLINGLEKTTSGTLIVDDFEISGKRDSELREARTNIGMIFQQFNLMNSRTVLGNVEFPLKVAGWPKAKRRERALELLEFVGLSDRAGHYPNQLSGGQKQRVGIARALATNPSLLLADEATSALDPETTQEVLALLKRVNRDLGITVVVITHEMDVVASIADRVAVMESGR
;
A
#
# COMPACT_ATOMS: atom_id res chain seq x y z
N ALA A 1 -11.81 15.36 -8.66
CA ALA A 1 -10.81 15.91 -7.74
C ALA A 1 -11.18 15.56 -6.29
N GLY A 2 -10.15 15.40 -5.43
CA GLY A 2 -10.37 15.06 -4.01
C GLY A 2 -10.08 13.62 -3.63
N LYS A 3 -9.89 12.70 -4.57
CA LYS A 3 -9.63 11.27 -4.30
C LYS A 3 -8.35 11.05 -3.47
N SER A 4 -7.23 11.62 -3.89
CA SER A 4 -5.96 11.53 -3.13
C SER A 4 -6.04 12.24 -1.77
N THR A 5 -6.85 13.30 -1.66
CA THR A 5 -7.13 13.95 -0.37
C THR A 5 -7.88 13.00 0.56
N LEU A 6 -8.91 12.30 0.06
CA LEU A 6 -9.64 11.28 0.83
C LEU A 6 -8.70 10.20 1.38
N VAL A 7 -7.80 9.68 0.55
CA VAL A 7 -6.80 8.68 1.00
C VAL A 7 -5.89 9.24 2.08
N ARG A 8 -5.44 10.48 1.93
CA ARG A 8 -4.60 11.14 2.94
C ARG A 8 -5.33 11.42 4.25
N LEU A 9 -6.64 11.61 4.20
CA LEU A 9 -7.48 11.68 5.39
C LEU A 9 -7.55 10.31 6.08
N ILE A 10 -7.78 9.23 5.31
CA ILE A 10 -7.89 7.85 5.85
C ILE A 10 -6.60 7.43 6.57
N ASN A 11 -5.42 7.75 6.04
CA ASN A 11 -4.15 7.40 6.68
C ASN A 11 -3.64 8.47 7.67
N GLY A 12 -4.43 9.52 7.91
CA GLY A 12 -4.12 10.60 8.85
C GLY A 12 -2.96 11.50 8.42
N LEU A 13 -2.58 11.52 7.13
CA LEU A 13 -1.61 12.48 6.59
C LEU A 13 -2.21 13.88 6.40
N GLU A 14 -3.53 13.96 6.22
CA GLU A 14 -4.30 15.20 6.22
C GLU A 14 -5.28 15.20 7.39
N LYS A 15 -5.62 16.37 7.88
CA LYS A 15 -6.58 16.52 8.99
C LYS A 15 -7.97 16.82 8.46
N THR A 16 -8.98 16.19 9.05
CA THR A 16 -10.38 16.52 8.79
C THR A 16 -10.69 17.93 9.30
N THR A 17 -11.38 18.72 8.50
CA THR A 17 -11.88 20.05 8.92
C THR A 17 -13.10 19.92 9.84
N SER A 18 -13.95 18.92 9.57
CA SER A 18 -15.14 18.58 10.35
C SER A 18 -15.57 17.16 10.08
N GLY A 19 -16.47 16.63 10.88
CA GLY A 19 -16.96 15.25 10.76
C GLY A 19 -16.07 14.23 11.46
N THR A 20 -16.48 12.97 11.41
CA THR A 20 -15.82 11.84 12.05
C THR A 20 -15.36 10.83 11.01
N LEU A 21 -14.11 10.41 11.10
CA LEU A 21 -13.50 9.39 10.27
C LEU A 21 -13.01 8.23 11.15
N ILE A 22 -13.54 7.05 10.91
CA ILE A 22 -13.22 5.83 11.66
C ILE A 22 -12.68 4.78 10.68
N VAL A 23 -11.58 4.14 11.04
CA VAL A 23 -10.98 3.03 10.31
C VAL A 23 -10.75 1.88 11.30
N ASP A 24 -11.38 0.73 11.07
CA ASP A 24 -11.29 -0.44 11.98
C ASP A 24 -11.51 -0.08 13.46
N ASP A 25 -12.62 0.54 13.76
CA ASP A 25 -12.99 0.99 15.12
C ASP A 25 -12.06 2.04 15.74
N PHE A 26 -11.01 2.48 15.00
CA PHE A 26 -10.13 3.55 15.43
C PHE A 26 -10.55 4.89 14.80
N GLU A 27 -10.83 5.88 15.62
CA GLU A 27 -11.13 7.23 15.15
C GLU A 27 -9.87 7.96 14.75
N ILE A 28 -9.77 8.32 13.45
CA ILE A 28 -8.65 9.08 12.87
C ILE A 28 -8.82 10.58 13.11
N SER A 29 -10.08 11.07 13.02
CA SER A 29 -10.39 12.50 13.13
C SER A 29 -10.00 13.07 14.50
N GLY A 30 -9.40 14.26 14.48
CA GLY A 30 -9.04 14.98 15.71
C GLY A 30 -7.83 14.43 16.48
N LYS A 31 -7.21 13.35 16.00
CA LYS A 31 -6.05 12.74 16.66
C LYS A 31 -4.74 13.49 16.34
N ARG A 32 -3.80 13.46 17.31
CA ARG A 32 -2.43 13.94 17.12
C ARG A 32 -1.59 12.92 16.37
N ASP A 33 -0.52 13.34 15.72
CA ASP A 33 0.39 12.46 14.99
C ASP A 33 0.94 11.29 15.83
N SER A 34 1.18 11.51 17.11
CA SER A 34 1.64 10.46 18.03
C SER A 34 0.59 9.36 18.25
N GLU A 35 -0.69 9.72 18.26
CA GLU A 35 -1.83 8.79 18.40
C GLU A 35 -2.12 8.04 17.10
N LEU A 36 -1.88 8.68 15.95
CA LEU A 36 -2.07 8.10 14.61
C LEU A 36 -0.99 7.09 14.23
N ARG A 37 0.11 7.03 14.98
CA ARG A 37 1.23 6.11 14.67
C ARG A 37 0.79 4.64 14.67
N GLU A 38 -0.02 4.25 15.67
CA GLU A 38 -0.56 2.90 15.78
C GLU A 38 -1.56 2.62 14.64
N ALA A 39 -2.48 3.54 14.37
CA ALA A 39 -3.44 3.42 13.28
C ALA A 39 -2.74 3.26 11.92
N ARG A 40 -1.69 4.02 11.67
CA ARG A 40 -0.88 3.92 10.44
C ARG A 40 -0.17 2.56 10.29
N THR A 41 0.09 1.85 11.38
CA THR A 41 0.64 0.49 11.32
C THR A 41 -0.38 -0.50 10.73
N ASN A 42 -1.68 -0.25 10.93
CA ASN A 42 -2.78 -1.06 10.39
C ASN A 42 -3.24 -0.64 8.99
N ILE A 43 -2.66 0.42 8.42
CA ILE A 43 -3.00 0.93 7.10
C ILE A 43 -1.75 0.87 6.22
N GLY A 44 -1.76 -0.03 5.24
CA GLY A 44 -0.73 -0.07 4.20
C GLY A 44 -1.02 0.94 3.10
N MET A 45 0.02 1.53 2.50
CA MET A 45 -0.14 2.46 1.39
C MET A 45 0.79 2.13 0.24
N ILE A 46 0.22 2.10 -0.96
CA ILE A 46 0.90 1.94 -2.25
C ILE A 46 0.79 3.27 -2.99
N PHE A 47 1.91 3.77 -3.46
CA PHE A 47 2.01 5.07 -4.13
C PHE A 47 2.19 4.91 -5.64
N GLN A 48 1.73 5.89 -6.40
CA GLN A 48 1.91 5.98 -7.84
C GLN A 48 3.40 5.92 -8.26
N GLN A 49 4.28 6.61 -7.54
CA GLN A 49 5.72 6.72 -7.84
C GLN A 49 6.57 5.71 -7.08
N PHE A 50 6.01 4.57 -6.65
CA PHE A 50 6.66 3.49 -5.90
C PHE A 50 7.26 3.92 -4.55
N ASN A 51 7.86 5.10 -4.44
CA ASN A 51 8.50 5.68 -3.24
C ASN A 51 9.47 4.72 -2.54
N LEU A 52 10.26 3.97 -3.32
CA LEU A 52 11.27 3.09 -2.78
C LEU A 52 12.52 3.88 -2.37
N MET A 53 13.15 3.44 -1.30
CA MET A 53 14.42 3.99 -0.84
C MET A 53 15.56 3.45 -1.70
N ASN A 54 16.14 4.30 -2.56
CA ASN A 54 17.23 3.91 -3.48
C ASN A 54 18.52 3.47 -2.79
N SER A 55 18.75 3.90 -1.54
CA SER A 55 19.88 3.52 -0.72
C SER A 55 19.71 2.16 -0.02
N ARG A 56 18.58 1.49 -0.20
CA ARG A 56 18.28 0.19 0.39
C ARG A 56 17.99 -0.85 -0.67
N THR A 57 18.37 -2.08 -0.38
CA THR A 57 17.99 -3.23 -1.20
C THR A 57 16.46 -3.42 -1.17
N VAL A 58 15.96 -4.28 -2.05
CA VAL A 58 14.56 -4.72 -2.07
C VAL A 58 14.15 -5.25 -0.70
N LEU A 59 14.93 -6.17 -0.12
CA LEU A 59 14.70 -6.68 1.24
C LEU A 59 14.69 -5.56 2.27
N GLY A 60 15.66 -4.64 2.21
CA GLY A 60 15.75 -3.50 3.13
C GLY A 60 14.57 -2.53 3.04
N ASN A 61 13.97 -2.38 1.86
CA ASN A 61 12.75 -1.61 1.67
C ASN A 61 11.54 -2.26 2.37
N VAL A 62 11.40 -3.59 2.25
CA VAL A 62 10.29 -4.33 2.89
C VAL A 62 10.48 -4.44 4.40
N GLU A 63 11.72 -4.60 4.88
CA GLU A 63 12.04 -4.62 6.32
C GLU A 63 11.81 -3.26 7.02
N PHE A 64 11.85 -2.16 6.28
CA PHE A 64 11.87 -0.82 6.87
C PHE A 64 10.66 -0.51 7.78
N PRO A 65 9.40 -0.72 7.38
CA PRO A 65 8.26 -0.47 8.25
C PRO A 65 8.28 -1.36 9.51
N LEU A 66 8.77 -2.58 9.41
CA LEU A 66 8.91 -3.48 10.55
C LEU A 66 10.00 -2.99 11.52
N LYS A 67 11.08 -2.39 10.99
CA LYS A 67 12.12 -1.75 11.80
C LYS A 67 11.55 -0.56 12.58
N VAL A 68 10.74 0.27 11.92
CA VAL A 68 10.07 1.42 12.56
C VAL A 68 9.08 0.96 13.63
N ALA A 69 8.40 -0.16 13.40
CA ALA A 69 7.48 -0.78 14.36
C ALA A 69 8.20 -1.53 15.51
N GLY A 70 9.55 -1.52 15.56
CA GLY A 70 10.32 -2.10 16.66
C GLY A 70 10.52 -3.62 16.59
N TRP A 71 10.24 -4.27 15.47
CA TRP A 71 10.40 -5.72 15.34
C TRP A 71 11.86 -6.16 15.46
N PRO A 72 12.15 -7.31 16.10
CA PRO A 72 13.49 -7.89 16.15
C PRO A 72 14.02 -8.19 14.74
N LYS A 73 15.35 -8.02 14.55
CA LYS A 73 15.99 -8.16 13.22
C LYS A 73 15.70 -9.49 12.53
N ALA A 74 15.75 -10.61 13.26
CA ALA A 74 15.49 -11.93 12.70
C ALA A 74 14.06 -12.05 12.17
N LYS A 75 13.06 -11.63 12.94
CA LYS A 75 11.64 -11.66 12.56
C LYS A 75 11.33 -10.72 11.40
N ARG A 76 11.96 -9.53 11.35
CA ARG A 76 11.80 -8.62 10.20
C ARG A 76 12.26 -9.28 8.90
N ARG A 77 13.44 -9.91 8.94
CA ARG A 77 14.02 -10.56 7.77
C ARG A 77 13.16 -11.72 7.30
N GLU A 78 12.72 -12.57 8.20
CA GLU A 78 11.82 -13.69 7.92
C GLU A 78 10.53 -13.19 7.25
N ARG A 79 9.84 -12.24 7.87
CA ARG A 79 8.60 -11.66 7.33
C ARG A 79 8.81 -10.99 5.97
N ALA A 80 9.89 -10.25 5.80
CA ALA A 80 10.18 -9.60 4.52
C ALA A 80 10.45 -10.61 3.40
N LEU A 81 11.13 -11.71 3.69
CA LEU A 81 11.36 -12.78 2.70
C LEU A 81 10.07 -13.49 2.32
N GLU A 82 9.19 -13.80 3.29
CA GLU A 82 7.84 -14.36 3.01
C GLU A 82 7.04 -13.44 2.06
N LEU A 83 7.08 -12.14 2.30
CA LEU A 83 6.36 -11.19 1.45
C LEU A 83 6.98 -11.04 0.06
N LEU A 84 8.31 -11.11 -0.04
CA LEU A 84 8.98 -11.14 -1.34
C LEU A 84 8.65 -12.42 -2.14
N GLU A 85 8.50 -13.55 -1.47
CA GLU A 85 8.00 -14.78 -2.10
C GLU A 85 6.54 -14.59 -2.54
N PHE A 86 5.68 -14.05 -1.69
CA PHE A 86 4.28 -13.78 -2.03
C PHE A 86 4.12 -12.90 -3.28
N VAL A 87 4.98 -11.88 -3.45
CA VAL A 87 4.94 -11.02 -4.65
C VAL A 87 5.81 -11.50 -5.80
N GLY A 88 6.45 -12.68 -5.70
CA GLY A 88 7.25 -13.30 -6.76
C GLY A 88 8.60 -12.63 -7.01
N LEU A 89 9.26 -12.12 -5.96
CA LEU A 89 10.53 -11.40 -6.03
C LEU A 89 11.62 -11.97 -5.09
N SER A 90 11.56 -13.23 -4.71
CA SER A 90 12.54 -13.88 -3.83
C SER A 90 13.97 -13.75 -4.36
N ASP A 91 14.16 -13.90 -5.67
CA ASP A 91 15.45 -13.81 -6.38
C ASP A 91 15.98 -12.38 -6.48
N ARG A 92 15.18 -11.38 -6.14
CA ARG A 92 15.51 -9.95 -6.20
C ARG A 92 15.80 -9.32 -4.84
N ALA A 93 15.77 -10.07 -3.75
CA ALA A 93 15.94 -9.57 -2.38
C ALA A 93 17.19 -8.69 -2.17
N GLY A 94 18.31 -9.05 -2.80
CA GLY A 94 19.58 -8.32 -2.72
C GLY A 94 19.73 -7.17 -3.74
N HIS A 95 18.79 -7.00 -4.67
CA HIS A 95 18.86 -5.94 -5.68
C HIS A 95 18.46 -4.58 -5.11
N TYR A 96 18.87 -3.51 -5.80
CA TYR A 96 18.45 -2.14 -5.50
C TYR A 96 17.33 -1.69 -6.43
N PRO A 97 16.53 -0.68 -6.07
CA PRO A 97 15.40 -0.22 -6.89
C PRO A 97 15.76 0.14 -8.34
N ASN A 98 16.94 0.70 -8.59
CA ASN A 98 17.42 1.04 -9.93
C ASN A 98 17.71 -0.17 -10.84
N GLN A 99 17.72 -1.37 -10.28
CA GLN A 99 17.92 -2.64 -11.00
C GLN A 99 16.61 -3.34 -11.32
N LEU A 100 15.47 -2.72 -11.03
CA LEU A 100 14.14 -3.29 -11.18
C LEU A 100 13.32 -2.61 -12.28
N SER A 101 12.46 -3.39 -12.94
CA SER A 101 11.39 -2.84 -13.82
C SER A 101 10.34 -2.09 -12.99
N GLY A 102 9.49 -1.29 -13.67
CA GLY A 102 8.38 -0.59 -13.02
C GLY A 102 7.45 -1.53 -12.25
N GLY A 103 7.06 -2.65 -12.86
CA GLY A 103 6.21 -3.66 -12.23
C GLY A 103 6.87 -4.33 -11.02
N GLN A 104 8.18 -4.61 -11.10
CA GLN A 104 8.94 -5.14 -9.97
C GLN A 104 9.00 -4.13 -8.82
N LYS A 105 9.24 -2.83 -9.11
CA LYS A 105 9.20 -1.76 -8.09
C LYS A 105 7.85 -1.69 -7.42
N GLN A 106 6.76 -1.81 -8.19
CA GLN A 106 5.40 -1.78 -7.64
C GLN A 106 5.14 -2.98 -6.74
N ARG A 107 5.57 -4.19 -7.12
CA ARG A 107 5.47 -5.39 -6.28
C ARG A 107 6.26 -5.25 -4.98
N VAL A 108 7.44 -4.61 -4.99
CA VAL A 108 8.19 -4.27 -3.76
C VAL A 108 7.40 -3.28 -2.91
N GLY A 109 6.77 -2.28 -3.51
CA GLY A 109 5.88 -1.34 -2.84
C GLY A 109 4.71 -2.02 -2.14
N ILE A 110 4.08 -3.01 -2.80
CA ILE A 110 3.01 -3.84 -2.24
C ILE A 110 3.54 -4.67 -1.06
N ALA A 111 4.65 -5.38 -1.22
CA ALA A 111 5.26 -6.17 -0.15
C ALA A 111 5.59 -5.31 1.08
N ARG A 112 6.16 -4.12 0.87
CA ARG A 112 6.43 -3.15 1.93
C ARG A 112 5.16 -2.69 2.64
N ALA A 113 4.09 -2.41 1.90
CA ALA A 113 2.81 -1.99 2.45
C ALA A 113 2.13 -3.09 3.28
N LEU A 114 2.39 -4.37 2.98
CA LEU A 114 1.87 -5.54 3.69
C LEU A 114 2.72 -5.93 4.92
N ALA A 115 3.89 -5.34 5.10
CA ALA A 115 4.88 -5.80 6.09
C ALA A 115 4.33 -5.88 7.51
N THR A 116 3.57 -4.89 7.94
CA THR A 116 3.01 -4.76 9.31
C THR A 116 1.68 -5.49 9.51
N ASN A 117 1.26 -6.37 8.58
CA ASN A 117 -0.05 -7.04 8.61
C ASN A 117 -1.23 -6.04 8.70
N PRO A 118 -1.36 -5.10 7.75
CA PRO A 118 -2.43 -4.12 7.79
C PRO A 118 -3.79 -4.77 7.56
N SER A 119 -4.86 -4.19 8.11
CA SER A 119 -6.24 -4.55 7.80
C SER A 119 -6.77 -3.85 6.54
N LEU A 120 -6.17 -2.71 6.21
CA LEU A 120 -6.54 -1.87 5.07
C LEU A 120 -5.32 -1.55 4.22
N LEU A 121 -5.45 -1.71 2.91
CA LEU A 121 -4.46 -1.33 1.90
C LEU A 121 -5.03 -0.23 1.01
N LEU A 122 -4.38 0.91 0.99
CA LEU A 122 -4.73 2.06 0.14
C LEU A 122 -3.82 2.07 -1.09
N ALA A 123 -4.39 2.01 -2.28
CA ALA A 123 -3.65 2.04 -3.54
C ALA A 123 -4.02 3.32 -4.31
N ASP A 124 -3.15 4.33 -4.25
CA ASP A 124 -3.35 5.62 -4.92
C ASP A 124 -2.69 5.58 -6.31
N GLU A 125 -3.51 5.41 -7.35
CA GLU A 125 -3.09 5.31 -8.76
C GLU A 125 -1.95 4.30 -8.98
N ALA A 126 -2.02 3.15 -8.32
CA ALA A 126 -0.94 2.16 -8.25
C ALA A 126 -0.53 1.54 -9.59
N THR A 127 -1.31 1.74 -10.65
CA THR A 127 -1.07 1.18 -11.99
C THR A 127 -0.80 2.23 -13.07
N SER A 128 -1.02 3.50 -12.77
CA SER A 128 -0.98 4.58 -13.79
C SER A 128 0.38 4.79 -14.47
N ALA A 129 1.47 4.31 -13.88
CA ALA A 129 2.83 4.39 -14.42
C ALA A 129 3.30 3.09 -15.08
N LEU A 130 2.40 2.11 -15.27
CA LEU A 130 2.70 0.77 -15.77
C LEU A 130 2.09 0.56 -17.15
N ASP A 131 2.71 -0.32 -17.95
CA ASP A 131 2.13 -0.81 -19.19
C ASP A 131 0.92 -1.73 -18.93
N PRO A 132 0.06 -1.99 -19.93
CA PRO A 132 -1.18 -2.74 -19.72
C PRO A 132 -0.98 -4.18 -19.18
N GLU A 133 0.05 -4.88 -19.63
CA GLU A 133 0.33 -6.25 -19.18
C GLU A 133 0.74 -6.26 -17.70
N THR A 134 1.71 -5.42 -17.34
CA THR A 134 2.16 -5.24 -15.96
C THR A 134 1.03 -4.75 -15.05
N THR A 135 0.13 -3.90 -15.55
CA THR A 135 -1.07 -3.46 -14.84
C THR A 135 -1.93 -4.65 -14.44
N GLN A 136 -2.21 -5.58 -15.37
CA GLN A 136 -3.02 -6.78 -15.07
C GLN A 136 -2.36 -7.67 -14.01
N GLU A 137 -1.04 -7.83 -14.05
CA GLU A 137 -0.30 -8.58 -13.03
C GLU A 137 -0.42 -7.96 -11.65
N VAL A 138 -0.30 -6.63 -11.54
CA VAL A 138 -0.45 -5.90 -10.27
C VAL A 138 -1.88 -5.98 -9.75
N LEU A 139 -2.89 -5.85 -10.62
CA LEU A 139 -4.30 -6.00 -10.23
C LEU A 139 -4.61 -7.43 -9.75
N ALA A 140 -4.07 -8.45 -10.43
CA ALA A 140 -4.20 -9.84 -9.98
C ALA A 140 -3.56 -10.05 -8.60
N LEU A 141 -2.41 -9.42 -8.34
CA LEU A 141 -1.75 -9.46 -7.04
C LEU A 141 -2.60 -8.78 -5.95
N LEU A 142 -3.20 -7.61 -6.23
CA LEU A 142 -4.10 -6.93 -5.29
C LEU A 142 -5.35 -7.78 -4.97
N LYS A 143 -5.91 -8.48 -5.95
CA LYS A 143 -6.99 -9.45 -5.71
C LYS A 143 -6.54 -10.60 -4.80
N ARG A 144 -5.32 -11.12 -5.00
CA ARG A 144 -4.74 -12.13 -4.11
C ARG A 144 -4.57 -11.62 -2.69
N VAL A 145 -4.10 -10.39 -2.52
CA VAL A 145 -3.99 -9.74 -1.19
C VAL A 145 -5.35 -9.72 -0.48
N ASN A 146 -6.40 -9.30 -1.17
CA ASN A 146 -7.75 -9.29 -0.59
C ASN A 146 -8.24 -10.71 -0.27
N ARG A 147 -8.17 -11.63 -1.21
CA ARG A 147 -8.73 -12.99 -1.06
C ARG A 147 -7.94 -13.85 -0.08
N ASP A 148 -6.60 -13.88 -0.21
CA ASP A 148 -5.75 -14.84 0.48
C ASP A 148 -5.32 -14.31 1.87
N LEU A 149 -5.21 -13.00 2.04
CA LEU A 149 -4.82 -12.36 3.30
C LEU A 149 -5.99 -11.68 4.05
N GLY A 150 -7.18 -11.62 3.44
CA GLY A 150 -8.37 -11.00 4.05
C GLY A 150 -8.26 -9.49 4.24
N ILE A 151 -7.35 -8.83 3.52
CA ILE A 151 -7.10 -7.38 3.64
C ILE A 151 -8.10 -6.62 2.76
N THR A 152 -8.75 -5.60 3.31
CA THR A 152 -9.57 -4.69 2.51
C THR A 152 -8.67 -3.81 1.64
N VAL A 153 -8.96 -3.75 0.34
CA VAL A 153 -8.18 -2.95 -0.62
C VAL A 153 -9.03 -1.82 -1.15
N VAL A 154 -8.59 -0.59 -0.94
CA VAL A 154 -9.18 0.62 -1.54
C VAL A 154 -8.29 1.10 -2.67
N VAL A 155 -8.81 1.06 -3.89
CA VAL A 155 -8.08 1.48 -5.10
C VAL A 155 -8.62 2.82 -5.58
N ILE A 156 -7.72 3.78 -5.74
CA ILE A 156 -8.01 5.03 -6.43
C ILE A 156 -7.48 4.93 -7.86
N THR A 157 -8.37 5.15 -8.80
CA THR A 157 -8.06 5.17 -10.23
C THR A 157 -9.03 6.07 -10.98
N HIS A 158 -8.63 6.50 -12.15
CA HIS A 158 -9.50 7.12 -13.14
C HIS A 158 -9.70 6.21 -14.37
N GLU A 159 -9.12 5.00 -14.33
CA GLU A 159 -9.19 4.01 -15.40
C GLU A 159 -10.37 3.06 -15.18
N MET A 160 -11.39 3.13 -16.06
CA MET A 160 -12.61 2.32 -15.91
C MET A 160 -12.34 0.82 -16.06
N ASP A 161 -11.38 0.42 -16.87
CA ASP A 161 -10.98 -0.98 -17.04
C ASP A 161 -10.41 -1.56 -15.75
N VAL A 162 -9.65 -0.75 -14.99
CA VAL A 162 -9.17 -1.13 -13.65
C VAL A 162 -10.34 -1.34 -12.71
N VAL A 163 -11.30 -0.42 -12.68
CA VAL A 163 -12.50 -0.54 -11.84
C VAL A 163 -13.26 -1.81 -12.18
N ALA A 164 -13.54 -2.05 -13.47
CA ALA A 164 -14.29 -3.22 -13.92
C ALA A 164 -13.58 -4.55 -13.58
N SER A 165 -12.24 -4.55 -13.54
CA SER A 165 -11.47 -5.77 -13.32
C SER A 165 -11.32 -6.16 -11.84
N ILE A 166 -11.32 -5.20 -10.90
CA ILE A 166 -10.95 -5.46 -9.50
C ILE A 166 -12.05 -5.11 -8.48
N ALA A 167 -12.95 -4.17 -8.78
CA ALA A 167 -13.82 -3.61 -7.76
C ALA A 167 -15.05 -4.48 -7.47
N ASP A 168 -15.31 -4.75 -6.20
CA ASP A 168 -16.59 -5.29 -5.71
C ASP A 168 -17.60 -4.16 -5.47
N ARG A 169 -17.11 -2.97 -5.09
CA ARG A 169 -17.91 -1.76 -4.84
C ARG A 169 -17.18 -0.55 -5.41
N VAL A 170 -17.96 0.39 -5.93
CA VAL A 170 -17.43 1.61 -6.55
C VAL A 170 -18.04 2.84 -5.90
N ALA A 171 -17.21 3.81 -5.57
CA ALA A 171 -17.64 5.15 -5.19
C ALA A 171 -17.13 6.14 -6.23
N VAL A 172 -18.02 6.96 -6.76
CA VAL A 172 -17.68 8.01 -7.71
C VAL A 172 -17.58 9.33 -6.97
N MET A 173 -16.46 10.01 -7.16
CA MET A 173 -16.23 11.34 -6.57
C MET A 173 -16.27 12.42 -7.66
N GLU A 174 -17.13 13.39 -7.50
CA GLU A 174 -17.22 14.58 -8.34
C GLU A 174 -17.15 15.83 -7.47
N SER A 175 -16.24 16.77 -7.82
CA SER A 175 -16.08 18.05 -7.11
C SER A 175 -15.93 17.93 -5.58
N GLY A 176 -15.29 16.87 -5.10
CA GLY A 176 -15.06 16.62 -3.65
C GLY A 176 -16.25 15.97 -2.92
N ARG A 177 -17.23 15.47 -3.65
CA ARG A 177 -18.43 14.80 -3.14
C ARG A 177 -18.61 13.45 -3.79
#